data_80feaf093644c9ca46652564a5572c04
#
_entry.id   80feaf093644c9ca46652564a5572c04
#
_cell.length_a   1.000
_cell.length_b   1.000
_cell.length_c   1.000
_cell.angle_alpha   90.00
_cell.angle_beta   90.00
_cell.angle_gamma   90.00
#
_symmetry.space_group_name_H-M   'P 1'
#
loop_
_entity.id
_entity.type
_entity.pdbx_description
1 polymer ?
#
loop_
_entity_poly.entity_id
_entity_poly.type
_entity_poly.pdbx_seq_one_letter_code
_entity_poly.pdbx_strand_id
1 'polypeptide(L)'
;MDKLAEIASNWGPFNRPLFENPKARDLSRVGVIDVGSNSVRLVVFDGAARSPAYFFNEKVMCALGAGLAETGKLNPEGRRRALAALRRFCTIGKGVGLQDITAVATAAVRKASDGTSFVNQVFSETGLKIHVVNGLEEARLSAQGVLLGWPGSYGLVCDIGGASMELAEISNGKVGKRITSSLGPLNIAGIAGGKRGQKTFISKTLDNLSVQMGSQSDRLFLVGGSWRAIARIDMHRRGYPLHVMHEYRMTSQDIRKTDEYISEYDLDSLKSEINIPSERIDLVPIAIQILKGLIRRFKPHDIAISSYGIREGMLYEQMPQIMRDRDPLIESCHFAERKDARLPGFGMRLHKFISPIFKNIVPERARLVRAACLLHDVSWRAHPDFRAETCFDYATRSTLGGLSHSERVFLGLALLHRYRNKRDASRLEPIISLLTSDDKKEAEVLGKAMRLGAMLWANPDDETAKLDWAAKKKMLSLTLTAEAEPLFGEVAEERFHSLAKALGASANLDIKLT
;
A
#
# COMPACT_ATOMS: atom_id res chain seq x y z
N MET A 1 -22.65 29.85 -3.27
CA MET A 1 -22.48 29.39 -1.86
C MET A 1 -23.04 27.98 -1.65
N ASP A 2 -23.86 27.42 -2.55
CA ASP A 2 -24.58 26.14 -2.27
C ASP A 2 -23.84 24.85 -2.63
N LYS A 3 -22.77 24.89 -3.42
CA LYS A 3 -21.99 23.67 -3.73
C LYS A 3 -21.05 23.18 -2.60
N LEU A 4 -20.77 24.04 -1.62
CA LEU A 4 -19.99 23.65 -0.43
C LEU A 4 -20.87 23.02 0.66
N ALA A 5 -22.14 23.33 0.70
CA ALA A 5 -23.10 22.77 1.67
C ALA A 5 -23.49 21.31 1.31
N GLU A 6 -23.58 20.97 0.03
CA GLU A 6 -23.87 19.61 -0.42
C GLU A 6 -22.71 18.62 -0.18
N ILE A 7 -21.48 19.14 -0.04
CA ILE A 7 -20.28 18.35 0.27
C ILE A 7 -20.21 17.98 1.76
N ALA A 8 -20.91 18.73 2.63
CA ALA A 8 -20.82 18.60 4.09
C ALA A 8 -21.55 17.38 4.69
N SER A 9 -22.35 16.63 3.92
CA SER A 9 -23.23 15.58 4.47
C SER A 9 -22.68 14.15 4.44
N ASN A 10 -21.40 13.92 4.09
CA ASN A 10 -20.93 12.55 3.77
C ASN A 10 -19.57 12.16 4.39
N TRP A 11 -19.24 12.66 5.59
CA TRP A 11 -17.99 12.31 6.29
C TRP A 11 -18.16 11.13 7.26
N GLY A 12 -19.16 10.27 7.02
CA GLY A 12 -19.46 9.12 7.86
C GLY A 12 -19.64 9.48 9.35
N PRO A 13 -19.21 8.62 10.27
CA PRO A 13 -19.35 8.87 11.71
C PRO A 13 -18.50 10.02 12.22
N PHE A 14 -17.55 10.54 11.45
CA PHE A 14 -16.60 11.56 11.87
C PHE A 14 -17.13 12.99 11.72
N ASN A 15 -18.09 13.16 10.84
CA ASN A 15 -18.86 14.40 10.64
C ASN A 15 -18.01 15.65 10.32
N ARG A 16 -16.80 15.46 9.75
CA ARG A 16 -15.88 16.53 9.36
C ARG A 16 -14.91 16.06 8.27
N PRO A 17 -14.45 16.96 7.38
CA PRO A 17 -13.35 16.67 6.49
C PRO A 17 -12.02 16.61 7.26
N LEU A 18 -11.09 15.79 6.80
CA LEU A 18 -9.72 15.77 7.30
C LEU A 18 -8.91 16.95 6.74
N PHE A 19 -9.33 17.49 5.62
CA PHE A 19 -8.62 18.51 4.87
C PHE A 19 -9.50 19.75 4.73
N GLU A 20 -9.08 20.85 5.32
CA GLU A 20 -9.74 22.15 5.15
C GLU A 20 -9.63 22.65 3.69
N ASN A 21 -8.47 22.37 3.05
CA ASN A 21 -8.27 22.68 1.65
C ASN A 21 -8.38 21.41 0.78
N PRO A 22 -9.45 21.27 -0.04
CA PRO A 22 -9.63 20.13 -0.93
C PRO A 22 -8.53 19.95 -1.98
N LYS A 23 -7.76 21.01 -2.26
CA LYS A 23 -6.65 21.00 -3.22
C LYS A 23 -5.30 20.67 -2.57
N ALA A 24 -5.26 20.50 -1.25
CA ALA A 24 -4.03 20.17 -0.54
C ALA A 24 -3.36 18.92 -1.15
N ARG A 25 -2.04 18.95 -1.29
CA ARG A 25 -1.23 17.82 -1.74
C ARG A 25 -0.46 17.18 -0.61
N ASP A 26 -0.17 17.94 0.43
CA ASP A 26 0.52 17.50 1.63
C ASP A 26 -0.47 17.26 2.75
N LEU A 27 -0.24 16.23 3.52
CA LEU A 27 -1.00 15.89 4.70
C LEU A 27 -0.40 16.63 5.91
N SER A 28 -1.19 17.42 6.60
CA SER A 28 -0.89 17.75 8.00
C SER A 28 -0.97 16.45 8.80
N ARG A 29 -0.10 16.26 9.78
CA ARG A 29 -0.09 15.02 10.58
C ARG A 29 -1.46 14.70 11.13
N VAL A 30 -1.91 13.48 10.95
CA VAL A 30 -3.22 13.00 11.37
C VAL A 30 -3.07 11.74 12.20
N GLY A 31 -3.66 11.73 13.37
CA GLY A 31 -3.71 10.57 14.27
C GLY A 31 -4.99 9.75 14.07
N VAL A 32 -4.83 8.44 13.98
CA VAL A 32 -5.94 7.49 13.92
C VAL A 32 -5.74 6.41 14.98
N ILE A 33 -6.77 6.16 15.79
CA ILE A 33 -6.78 5.09 16.79
C ILE A 33 -7.82 4.03 16.42
N ASP A 34 -7.39 2.78 16.48
CA ASP A 34 -8.23 1.60 16.32
C ASP A 34 -8.25 0.81 17.62
N VAL A 35 -9.42 0.66 18.25
CA VAL A 35 -9.66 -0.09 19.48
C VAL A 35 -10.33 -1.42 19.11
N GLY A 36 -9.49 -2.41 18.87
CA GLY A 36 -9.93 -3.77 18.53
C GLY A 36 -10.10 -4.68 19.74
N SER A 37 -10.58 -5.90 19.49
CA SER A 37 -10.79 -6.91 20.55
C SER A 37 -9.50 -7.37 21.23
N ASN A 38 -8.39 -7.40 20.51
CA ASN A 38 -7.11 -7.90 21.04
C ASN A 38 -6.08 -6.79 21.27
N SER A 39 -6.16 -5.67 20.57
CA SER A 39 -5.16 -4.60 20.65
C SER A 39 -5.75 -3.23 20.41
N VAL A 40 -5.12 -2.22 21.02
CA VAL A 40 -5.33 -0.81 20.72
C VAL A 40 -4.13 -0.30 19.94
N ARG A 41 -4.36 0.47 18.89
CA ARG A 41 -3.29 0.92 18.00
C ARG A 41 -3.46 2.39 17.62
N LEU A 42 -2.37 3.17 17.79
CA LEU A 42 -2.25 4.51 17.22
C LEU A 42 -1.40 4.44 15.94
N VAL A 43 -1.86 5.10 14.90
CA VAL A 43 -1.06 5.42 13.73
C VAL A 43 -1.13 6.93 13.50
N VAL A 44 0.03 7.56 13.32
CA VAL A 44 0.12 8.93 12.84
C VAL A 44 0.56 8.88 11.39
N PHE A 45 -0.20 9.52 10.54
CA PHE A 45 0.09 9.64 9.11
C PHE A 45 0.68 11.00 8.79
N ASP A 46 1.60 11.03 7.82
CA ASP A 46 2.24 12.23 7.26
C ASP A 46 2.52 12.00 5.78
N GLY A 47 2.94 13.00 5.04
CA GLY A 47 3.39 12.86 3.66
C GLY A 47 2.41 13.39 2.62
N ALA A 48 2.27 12.67 1.52
CA ALA A 48 1.31 13.03 0.48
C ALA A 48 -0.13 12.78 0.95
N ALA A 49 -1.01 13.77 0.79
CA ALA A 49 -2.40 13.68 1.21
C ALA A 49 -3.12 12.45 0.63
N ARG A 50 -2.92 12.16 -0.67
CA ARG A 50 -3.54 11.02 -1.36
C ARG A 50 -2.88 9.67 -1.06
N SER A 51 -1.62 9.66 -0.63
CA SER A 51 -0.85 8.45 -0.34
C SER A 51 0.00 8.65 0.91
N PRO A 52 -0.63 8.70 2.09
CA PRO A 52 0.04 8.99 3.34
C PRO A 52 0.99 7.88 3.76
N ALA A 53 2.10 8.27 4.38
CA ALA A 53 3.07 7.37 4.99
C ALA A 53 2.85 7.28 6.51
N TYR A 54 3.34 6.19 7.11
CA TYR A 54 3.31 6.01 8.57
C TYR A 54 4.45 6.81 9.21
N PHE A 55 4.11 7.92 9.86
CA PHE A 55 5.05 8.71 10.64
C PHE A 55 5.33 8.07 12.02
N PHE A 56 4.27 7.58 12.65
CA PHE A 56 4.35 6.86 13.93
C PHE A 56 3.35 5.73 13.97
N ASN A 57 3.70 4.62 14.64
CA ASN A 57 2.85 3.45 14.72
C ASN A 57 3.15 2.65 15.98
N GLU A 58 2.23 2.67 16.93
CA GLU A 58 2.34 1.90 18.17
C GLU A 58 1.10 1.03 18.38
N LYS A 59 1.34 -0.24 18.72
CA LYS A 59 0.31 -1.23 18.99
C LYS A 59 0.50 -1.80 20.39
N VAL A 60 -0.53 -1.74 21.21
CA VAL A 60 -0.56 -2.31 22.55
C VAL A 60 -1.52 -3.49 22.59
N MET A 61 -1.03 -4.66 22.99
CA MET A 61 -1.86 -5.85 23.17
C MET A 61 -2.62 -5.74 24.48
N CYS A 62 -3.93 -5.60 24.40
CA CYS A 62 -4.79 -5.40 25.57
C CYS A 62 -5.66 -6.60 25.90
N ALA A 63 -5.97 -7.46 24.90
CA ALA A 63 -6.90 -8.57 25.04
C ALA A 63 -8.28 -8.12 25.60
N LEU A 64 -8.76 -6.96 25.13
CA LEU A 64 -9.96 -6.29 25.65
C LEU A 64 -11.22 -7.16 25.56
N GLY A 65 -11.31 -8.02 24.53
CA GLY A 65 -12.40 -8.95 24.30
C GLY A 65 -12.21 -10.36 24.91
N ALA A 66 -11.15 -10.59 25.68
CA ALA A 66 -10.92 -11.90 26.29
C ALA A 66 -12.01 -12.22 27.34
N GLY A 67 -12.64 -13.41 27.24
CA GLY A 67 -13.75 -13.82 28.13
C GLY A 67 -15.08 -13.09 27.91
N LEU A 68 -15.20 -12.28 26.83
CA LEU A 68 -16.41 -11.52 26.56
C LEU A 68 -17.64 -12.42 26.26
N ALA A 69 -17.40 -13.58 25.64
CA ALA A 69 -18.49 -14.51 25.31
C ALA A 69 -19.14 -15.09 26.57
N GLU A 70 -18.34 -15.33 27.63
CA GLU A 70 -18.79 -15.92 28.89
C GLU A 70 -19.33 -14.85 29.85
N THR A 71 -18.67 -13.70 29.92
CA THR A 71 -18.97 -12.67 30.95
C THR A 71 -19.95 -11.60 30.47
N GLY A 72 -20.06 -11.41 29.15
CA GLY A 72 -20.78 -10.27 28.55
C GLY A 72 -20.13 -8.91 28.81
N LYS A 73 -18.90 -8.87 29.39
CA LYS A 73 -18.19 -7.64 29.76
C LYS A 73 -16.79 -7.64 29.19
N LEU A 74 -16.21 -6.45 29.06
CA LEU A 74 -14.80 -6.25 28.71
C LEU A 74 -13.91 -6.93 29.76
N ASN A 75 -12.78 -7.50 29.29
CA ASN A 75 -11.79 -8.06 30.21
C ASN A 75 -11.26 -6.95 31.15
N PRO A 76 -11.32 -7.09 32.48
CA PRO A 76 -10.93 -6.02 33.41
C PRO A 76 -9.48 -5.56 33.25
N GLU A 77 -8.55 -6.51 33.13
CA GLU A 77 -7.13 -6.19 32.89
C GLU A 77 -6.91 -5.59 31.49
N GLY A 78 -7.61 -6.12 30.49
CA GLY A 78 -7.63 -5.58 29.14
C GLY A 78 -8.12 -4.14 29.10
N ARG A 79 -9.18 -3.83 29.84
CA ARG A 79 -9.73 -2.47 30.01
C ARG A 79 -8.71 -1.52 30.63
N ARG A 80 -8.03 -1.94 31.71
CA ARG A 80 -6.97 -1.18 32.37
C ARG A 80 -5.82 -0.85 31.41
N ARG A 81 -5.34 -1.86 30.67
CA ARG A 81 -4.26 -1.71 29.67
C ARG A 81 -4.67 -0.83 28.50
N ALA A 82 -5.89 -1.00 27.99
CA ALA A 82 -6.41 -0.17 26.91
C ALA A 82 -6.51 1.31 27.31
N LEU A 83 -6.99 1.61 28.51
CA LEU A 83 -7.08 2.97 29.03
C LEU A 83 -5.68 3.60 29.20
N ALA A 84 -4.72 2.86 29.74
CA ALA A 84 -3.34 3.33 29.85
C ALA A 84 -2.72 3.62 28.46
N ALA A 85 -2.95 2.75 27.48
CA ALA A 85 -2.51 2.95 26.10
C ALA A 85 -3.14 4.21 25.47
N LEU A 86 -4.44 4.41 25.66
CA LEU A 86 -5.16 5.58 25.10
C LEU A 86 -4.67 6.89 25.72
N ARG A 87 -4.43 6.94 27.05
CA ARG A 87 -3.79 8.10 27.70
C ARG A 87 -2.43 8.40 27.09
N ARG A 88 -1.58 7.36 26.94
CA ARG A 88 -0.26 7.48 26.30
C ARG A 88 -0.39 8.01 24.87
N PHE A 89 -1.32 7.49 24.08
CA PHE A 89 -1.52 7.90 22.68
C PHE A 89 -1.96 9.36 22.56
N CYS A 90 -2.83 9.83 23.46
CA CYS A 90 -3.22 11.24 23.51
C CYS A 90 -2.02 12.15 23.88
N THR A 91 -1.15 11.71 24.80
CA THR A 91 0.07 12.43 25.15
C THR A 91 1.06 12.48 23.98
N ILE A 92 1.28 11.37 23.30
CA ILE A 92 2.10 11.32 22.07
C ILE A 92 1.53 12.26 21.02
N GLY A 93 0.21 12.21 20.80
CA GLY A 93 -0.47 13.08 19.82
C GLY A 93 -0.19 14.55 20.06
N LYS A 94 -0.31 15.00 21.32
CA LYS A 94 0.06 16.37 21.71
C LYS A 94 1.53 16.68 21.44
N GLY A 95 2.43 15.75 21.79
CA GLY A 95 3.88 15.92 21.60
C GLY A 95 4.31 16.01 20.14
N VAL A 96 3.62 15.35 19.21
CA VAL A 96 3.90 15.41 17.75
C VAL A 96 3.06 16.46 17.03
N GLY A 97 2.29 17.27 17.76
CA GLY A 97 1.53 18.40 17.23
C GLY A 97 0.26 18.00 16.47
N LEU A 98 -0.38 16.89 16.84
CA LEU A 98 -1.69 16.54 16.28
C LEU A 98 -2.75 17.51 16.80
N GLN A 99 -3.52 18.08 15.88
CA GLN A 99 -4.68 18.89 16.23
C GLN A 99 -5.83 18.01 16.73
N ASP A 100 -6.02 16.87 16.06
CA ASP A 100 -7.10 15.93 16.32
C ASP A 100 -6.67 14.48 16.12
N ILE A 101 -7.31 13.58 16.86
CA ILE A 101 -7.18 12.14 16.72
C ILE A 101 -8.57 11.56 16.43
N THR A 102 -8.70 10.85 15.31
CA THR A 102 -9.91 10.11 14.99
C THR A 102 -9.81 8.70 15.58
N ALA A 103 -10.77 8.30 16.42
CA ALA A 103 -10.75 7.00 17.09
C ALA A 103 -12.01 6.20 16.82
N VAL A 104 -11.85 4.91 16.49
CA VAL A 104 -12.94 3.94 16.37
C VAL A 104 -12.75 2.79 17.34
N ALA A 105 -13.88 2.21 17.78
CA ALA A 105 -13.90 0.93 18.49
C ALA A 105 -14.82 -0.05 17.76
N THR A 106 -14.43 -1.32 17.76
CA THR A 106 -15.10 -2.38 17.01
C THR A 106 -15.78 -3.42 17.90
N ALA A 107 -15.81 -4.67 17.50
CA ALA A 107 -16.64 -5.72 18.04
C ALA A 107 -16.61 -5.89 19.58
N ALA A 108 -15.46 -5.80 20.24
CA ALA A 108 -15.39 -6.02 21.69
C ALA A 108 -16.16 -4.94 22.46
N VAL A 109 -15.87 -3.67 22.19
CA VAL A 109 -16.54 -2.54 22.86
C VAL A 109 -18.03 -2.49 22.49
N ARG A 110 -18.35 -2.78 21.23
CA ARG A 110 -19.74 -2.82 20.73
C ARG A 110 -20.61 -3.86 21.43
N LYS A 111 -20.05 -5.07 21.67
CA LYS A 111 -20.80 -6.20 22.24
C LYS A 111 -20.86 -6.21 23.76
N ALA A 112 -19.90 -5.56 24.43
CA ALA A 112 -19.81 -5.58 25.88
C ALA A 112 -20.91 -4.73 26.52
N SER A 113 -21.55 -5.24 27.58
CA SER A 113 -22.56 -4.50 28.35
C SER A 113 -21.99 -3.26 29.06
N ASP A 114 -20.68 -3.24 29.34
CA ASP A 114 -19.94 -2.13 29.93
C ASP A 114 -19.16 -1.29 28.89
N GLY A 115 -19.38 -1.55 27.58
CA GLY A 115 -18.68 -0.86 26.50
C GLY A 115 -18.91 0.67 26.50
N THR A 116 -20.15 1.12 26.70
CA THR A 116 -20.47 2.54 26.81
C THR A 116 -19.79 3.19 28.03
N SER A 117 -19.75 2.48 29.17
CA SER A 117 -19.02 2.94 30.36
C SER A 117 -17.53 3.10 30.09
N PHE A 118 -16.92 2.19 29.33
CA PHE A 118 -15.52 2.30 28.93
C PHE A 118 -15.27 3.53 28.03
N VAL A 119 -16.11 3.76 27.02
CA VAL A 119 -15.99 4.91 26.11
C VAL A 119 -16.12 6.23 26.89
N ASN A 120 -17.10 6.34 27.80
CA ASN A 120 -17.29 7.51 28.65
C ASN A 120 -16.09 7.74 29.57
N GLN A 121 -15.52 6.68 30.15
CA GLN A 121 -14.32 6.78 30.96
C GLN A 121 -13.12 7.30 30.16
N VAL A 122 -12.91 6.80 28.94
CA VAL A 122 -11.84 7.29 28.05
C VAL A 122 -12.04 8.78 27.78
N PHE A 123 -13.26 9.19 27.44
CA PHE A 123 -13.55 10.59 27.15
C PHE A 123 -13.30 11.49 28.37
N SER A 124 -13.78 11.09 29.55
CA SER A 124 -13.60 11.89 30.80
C SER A 124 -12.13 12.05 31.19
N GLU A 125 -11.29 11.04 30.91
CA GLU A 125 -9.89 11.04 31.32
C GLU A 125 -8.94 11.66 30.28
N THR A 126 -9.30 11.61 28.98
CA THR A 126 -8.38 11.97 27.90
C THR A 126 -8.92 13.04 26.94
N GLY A 127 -10.23 13.30 26.97
CA GLY A 127 -10.93 14.10 25.96
C GLY A 127 -11.10 13.39 24.60
N LEU A 128 -10.61 12.15 24.46
CA LEU A 128 -10.68 11.41 23.19
C LEU A 128 -12.09 10.87 22.95
N LYS A 129 -12.71 11.32 21.85
CA LYS A 129 -14.00 10.78 21.40
C LYS A 129 -13.79 9.50 20.59
N ILE A 130 -14.31 8.39 21.09
CA ILE A 130 -14.29 7.10 20.39
C ILE A 130 -15.64 6.87 19.71
N HIS A 131 -15.61 6.60 18.39
CA HIS A 131 -16.78 6.22 17.61
C HIS A 131 -16.90 4.69 17.60
N VAL A 132 -17.95 4.15 18.22
CA VAL A 132 -18.24 2.71 18.21
C VAL A 132 -18.95 2.38 16.89
N VAL A 133 -18.26 1.69 16.00
CA VAL A 133 -18.78 1.34 14.66
C VAL A 133 -19.48 -0.01 14.67
N ASN A 134 -20.56 -0.16 13.90
CA ASN A 134 -21.19 -1.47 13.67
C ASN A 134 -20.41 -2.28 12.63
N GLY A 135 -20.76 -3.57 12.46
CA GLY A 135 -20.02 -4.46 11.55
C GLY A 135 -20.08 -4.03 10.08
N LEU A 136 -21.19 -3.40 9.63
CA LEU A 136 -21.33 -2.91 8.26
C LEU A 136 -20.46 -1.67 8.03
N GLU A 137 -20.30 -0.81 9.04
CA GLU A 137 -19.39 0.33 9.00
C GLU A 137 -17.92 -0.12 9.06
N GLU A 138 -17.63 -1.15 9.87
CA GLU A 138 -16.31 -1.78 9.90
C GLU A 138 -15.92 -2.33 8.53
N ALA A 139 -16.84 -3.06 7.86
CA ALA A 139 -16.70 -3.53 6.48
C ALA A 139 -16.47 -2.38 5.49
N ARG A 140 -17.23 -1.29 5.63
CA ARG A 140 -17.13 -0.11 4.76
C ARG A 140 -15.79 0.58 4.89
N LEU A 141 -15.36 0.84 6.10
CA LEU A 141 -14.07 1.48 6.36
C LEU A 141 -12.90 0.61 5.89
N SER A 142 -12.94 -0.70 6.11
CA SER A 142 -11.90 -1.61 5.61
C SER A 142 -11.84 -1.62 4.08
N ALA A 143 -12.98 -1.60 3.40
CA ALA A 143 -13.05 -1.51 1.94
C ALA A 143 -12.52 -0.16 1.42
N GLN A 144 -12.80 0.93 2.10
CA GLN A 144 -12.23 2.24 1.77
C GLN A 144 -10.70 2.27 1.97
N GLY A 145 -10.19 1.56 2.97
CA GLY A 145 -8.75 1.36 3.11
C GLY A 145 -8.14 0.66 1.90
N VAL A 146 -8.81 -0.34 1.34
CA VAL A 146 -8.39 -0.97 0.09
C VAL A 146 -8.40 0.04 -1.06
N LEU A 147 -9.44 0.86 -1.21
CA LEU A 147 -9.54 1.88 -2.25
C LEU A 147 -8.47 2.98 -2.13
N LEU A 148 -7.95 3.24 -0.93
CA LEU A 148 -6.80 4.13 -0.78
C LEU A 148 -5.58 3.61 -1.53
N GLY A 149 -5.33 2.29 -1.48
CA GLY A 149 -4.20 1.63 -2.14
C GLY A 149 -4.44 1.29 -3.62
N TRP A 150 -5.69 0.98 -3.97
CA TRP A 150 -6.09 0.56 -5.32
C TRP A 150 -7.28 1.37 -5.83
N PRO A 151 -7.07 2.60 -6.31
CA PRO A 151 -8.16 3.42 -6.85
C PRO A 151 -8.81 2.74 -8.06
N GLY A 152 -10.13 2.82 -8.14
CA GLY A 152 -10.89 2.25 -9.26
C GLY A 152 -10.98 0.72 -9.29
N SER A 153 -10.55 0.02 -8.24
CA SER A 153 -10.59 -1.45 -8.19
C SER A 153 -12.00 -2.02 -8.11
N TYR A 154 -12.11 -3.26 -8.56
CA TYR A 154 -13.29 -4.11 -8.49
C TYR A 154 -12.98 -5.37 -7.70
N GLY A 155 -13.95 -5.88 -6.95
CA GLY A 155 -13.82 -7.16 -6.26
C GLY A 155 -14.43 -7.18 -4.87
N LEU A 156 -14.06 -8.20 -4.11
CA LEU A 156 -14.51 -8.47 -2.77
C LEU A 156 -13.41 -8.20 -1.75
N VAL A 157 -13.67 -7.34 -0.80
CA VAL A 157 -12.81 -7.14 0.37
C VAL A 157 -13.25 -8.09 1.47
N CYS A 158 -12.30 -8.81 2.06
CA CYS A 158 -12.49 -9.68 3.21
C CYS A 158 -11.57 -9.21 4.35
N ASP A 159 -12.14 -8.54 5.33
CA ASP A 159 -11.43 -8.17 6.57
C ASP A 159 -11.70 -9.22 7.64
N ILE A 160 -10.63 -9.80 8.19
CA ILE A 160 -10.73 -10.78 9.26
C ILE A 160 -10.14 -10.22 10.54
N GLY A 161 -11.03 -9.99 11.51
CA GLY A 161 -10.66 -9.68 12.88
C GLY A 161 -10.45 -10.93 13.73
N GLY A 162 -10.33 -10.75 15.05
CA GLY A 162 -10.26 -11.88 15.98
C GLY A 162 -11.60 -12.60 16.14
N ALA A 163 -12.69 -11.83 16.29
CA ALA A 163 -14.03 -12.34 16.61
C ALA A 163 -15.04 -12.25 15.46
N SER A 164 -14.70 -11.58 14.38
CA SER A 164 -15.61 -11.38 13.24
C SER A 164 -14.87 -11.39 11.91
N MET A 165 -15.61 -11.49 10.83
CA MET A 165 -15.15 -11.33 9.46
C MET A 165 -16.19 -10.51 8.69
N GLU A 166 -15.71 -9.48 8.04
CA GLU A 166 -16.49 -8.56 7.24
C GLU A 166 -16.20 -8.78 5.75
N LEU A 167 -17.27 -8.77 4.94
CA LEU A 167 -17.17 -8.76 3.48
C LEU A 167 -17.77 -7.46 2.94
N ALA A 168 -17.10 -6.86 1.97
CA ALA A 168 -17.57 -5.68 1.26
C ALA A 168 -17.22 -5.76 -0.22
N GLU A 169 -18.22 -5.49 -1.06
CA GLU A 169 -18.03 -5.29 -2.49
C GLU A 169 -17.39 -3.93 -2.75
N ILE A 170 -16.42 -3.88 -3.65
CA ILE A 170 -15.89 -2.63 -4.21
C ILE A 170 -16.05 -2.63 -5.72
N SER A 171 -16.46 -1.48 -6.25
CA SER A 171 -16.65 -1.29 -7.68
C SER A 171 -16.44 0.18 -8.03
N ASN A 172 -15.51 0.43 -8.94
CA ASN A 172 -15.21 1.77 -9.48
C ASN A 172 -15.06 2.85 -8.39
N GLY A 173 -14.21 2.59 -7.38
CA GLY A 173 -13.94 3.53 -6.29
C GLY A 173 -15.05 3.68 -5.26
N LYS A 174 -16.10 2.85 -5.32
CA LYS A 174 -17.24 2.87 -4.39
C LYS A 174 -17.37 1.56 -3.64
N VAL A 175 -17.87 1.65 -2.41
CA VAL A 175 -18.19 0.48 -1.59
C VAL A 175 -19.67 0.14 -1.78
N GLY A 176 -19.92 -1.07 -2.24
CA GLY A 176 -21.27 -1.60 -2.50
C GLY A 176 -21.84 -2.39 -1.33
N LYS A 177 -22.32 -3.60 -1.63
CA LYS A 177 -22.90 -4.53 -0.67
C LYS A 177 -21.92 -4.92 0.42
N ARG A 178 -22.40 -5.01 1.66
CA ARG A 178 -21.58 -5.30 2.84
C ARG A 178 -22.30 -6.28 3.76
N ILE A 179 -21.52 -7.10 4.43
CA ILE A 179 -22.03 -8.05 5.41
C ILE A 179 -20.98 -8.34 6.48
N THR A 180 -21.42 -8.63 7.67
CA THR A 180 -20.57 -9.08 8.79
C THR A 180 -20.96 -10.48 9.22
N SER A 181 -20.01 -11.22 9.78
CA SER A 181 -20.23 -12.57 10.31
C SER A 181 -19.38 -12.82 11.55
N SER A 182 -19.66 -13.92 12.24
CA SER A 182 -18.89 -14.38 13.39
C SER A 182 -17.69 -15.28 13.00
N LEU A 183 -17.23 -15.23 11.75
CA LEU A 183 -16.10 -16.03 11.25
C LEU A 183 -14.72 -15.48 11.66
N GLY A 184 -14.58 -14.93 12.86
CA GLY A 184 -13.27 -14.61 13.42
C GLY A 184 -12.59 -15.85 14.01
N PRO A 185 -11.27 -16.06 13.77
CA PRO A 185 -10.58 -17.28 14.21
C PRO A 185 -10.64 -17.54 15.73
N LEU A 186 -10.62 -16.50 16.57
CA LEU A 186 -10.77 -16.65 18.01
C LEU A 186 -12.17 -17.17 18.38
N ASN A 187 -13.20 -16.68 17.70
CA ASN A 187 -14.57 -17.14 17.94
C ASN A 187 -14.75 -18.61 17.49
N ILE A 188 -14.16 -18.98 16.35
CA ILE A 188 -14.24 -20.35 15.82
C ILE A 188 -13.48 -21.33 16.70
N ALA A 189 -12.35 -20.92 17.28
CA ALA A 189 -11.57 -21.78 18.19
C ALA A 189 -12.43 -22.27 19.38
N GLY A 190 -13.41 -21.48 19.85
CA GLY A 190 -14.34 -21.82 20.92
C GLY A 190 -15.55 -22.67 20.51
N ILE A 191 -15.72 -23.02 19.21
CA ILE A 191 -16.88 -23.78 18.74
C ILE A 191 -16.81 -25.24 19.23
N ALA A 192 -17.91 -25.70 19.82
CA ALA A 192 -18.06 -27.07 20.29
C ALA A 192 -17.98 -28.12 19.14
N GLY A 193 -17.55 -29.35 19.47
CA GLY A 193 -17.41 -30.43 18.49
C GLY A 193 -16.04 -30.45 17.78
N GLY A 194 -15.06 -29.72 18.28
CA GLY A 194 -13.67 -29.71 17.79
C GLY A 194 -13.57 -29.36 16.30
N LYS A 195 -12.58 -29.90 15.60
CA LYS A 195 -12.32 -29.62 14.16
C LYS A 195 -13.55 -29.87 13.26
N ARG A 196 -14.37 -30.88 13.60
CA ARG A 196 -15.60 -31.19 12.81
C ARG A 196 -16.68 -30.12 12.99
N GLY A 197 -16.93 -29.69 14.24
CA GLY A 197 -17.87 -28.61 14.55
C GLY A 197 -17.45 -27.29 13.90
N GLN A 198 -16.17 -26.93 14.01
CA GLN A 198 -15.57 -25.75 13.37
C GLN A 198 -15.78 -25.76 11.85
N LYS A 199 -15.47 -26.89 11.18
CA LYS A 199 -15.63 -27.03 9.71
C LYS A 199 -17.09 -26.88 9.29
N THR A 200 -18.03 -27.47 10.04
CA THR A 200 -19.47 -27.35 9.76
C THR A 200 -19.93 -25.91 9.93
N PHE A 201 -19.53 -25.23 11.01
CA PHE A 201 -19.87 -23.84 11.27
C PHE A 201 -19.33 -22.92 10.17
N ILE A 202 -18.05 -23.05 9.80
CA ILE A 202 -17.43 -22.29 8.71
C ILE A 202 -18.19 -22.49 7.41
N SER A 203 -18.48 -23.76 7.04
CA SER A 203 -19.20 -24.04 5.79
C SER A 203 -20.57 -23.41 5.76
N LYS A 204 -21.39 -23.64 6.79
CA LYS A 204 -22.75 -23.10 6.86
C LYS A 204 -22.78 -21.57 6.81
N THR A 205 -21.87 -20.93 7.53
CA THR A 205 -21.79 -19.46 7.54
C THR A 205 -21.37 -18.92 6.18
N LEU A 206 -20.35 -19.51 5.54
CA LEU A 206 -19.90 -19.09 4.21
C LEU A 206 -20.97 -19.36 3.12
N ASP A 207 -21.80 -20.41 3.24
CA ASP A 207 -22.91 -20.63 2.32
C ASP A 207 -23.91 -19.47 2.39
N ASN A 208 -24.30 -19.06 3.60
CA ASN A 208 -25.17 -17.90 3.80
C ASN A 208 -24.57 -16.60 3.26
N LEU A 209 -23.27 -16.37 3.52
CA LEU A 209 -22.57 -15.17 3.03
C LEU A 209 -22.53 -15.13 1.50
N SER A 210 -22.27 -16.26 0.85
CA SER A 210 -22.21 -16.33 -0.61
C SER A 210 -23.57 -16.06 -1.27
N VAL A 211 -24.66 -16.54 -0.68
CA VAL A 211 -26.03 -16.24 -1.14
C VAL A 211 -26.31 -14.74 -1.02
N GLN A 212 -25.93 -14.13 0.09
CA GLN A 212 -26.20 -12.71 0.34
C GLN A 212 -25.33 -11.80 -0.52
N MET A 213 -24.04 -12.12 -0.71
CA MET A 213 -23.13 -11.30 -1.52
C MET A 213 -23.36 -11.46 -3.02
N GLY A 214 -23.81 -12.62 -3.47
CA GLY A 214 -23.92 -12.95 -4.89
C GLY A 214 -22.57 -13.29 -5.53
N SER A 215 -22.50 -13.25 -6.84
CA SER A 215 -21.25 -13.54 -7.58
C SER A 215 -20.22 -12.42 -7.39
N GLN A 216 -18.99 -12.80 -7.01
CA GLN A 216 -17.87 -11.90 -6.72
C GLN A 216 -16.58 -12.58 -7.21
N SER A 217 -16.43 -12.72 -8.53
CA SER A 217 -15.35 -13.49 -9.14
C SER A 217 -14.11 -12.67 -9.51
N ASP A 218 -14.13 -11.35 -9.34
CA ASP A 218 -13.00 -10.50 -9.65
C ASP A 218 -11.82 -10.76 -8.70
N ARG A 219 -11.33 -9.76 -8.02
CA ARG A 219 -10.26 -9.88 -7.05
C ARG A 219 -10.81 -10.07 -5.63
N LEU A 220 -10.16 -10.94 -4.85
CA LEU A 220 -10.34 -11.02 -3.41
C LEU A 220 -9.22 -10.27 -2.70
N PHE A 221 -9.57 -9.16 -2.05
CA PHE A 221 -8.66 -8.37 -1.22
C PHE A 221 -8.70 -8.85 0.22
N LEU A 222 -7.58 -9.32 0.73
CA LEU A 222 -7.45 -9.87 2.07
C LEU A 222 -6.89 -8.82 3.03
N VAL A 223 -7.70 -8.37 3.99
CA VAL A 223 -7.38 -7.42 5.04
C VAL A 223 -7.33 -8.14 6.39
N GLY A 224 -6.33 -7.86 7.20
CA GLY A 224 -6.24 -8.41 8.56
C GLY A 224 -4.98 -9.20 8.85
N GLY A 225 -4.79 -9.49 10.13
CA GLY A 225 -3.54 -10.08 10.62
C GLY A 225 -3.37 -11.54 10.25
N SER A 226 -4.45 -12.31 10.23
CA SER A 226 -4.43 -13.74 9.91
C SER A 226 -4.05 -13.99 8.45
N TRP A 227 -4.58 -13.19 7.52
CA TRP A 227 -4.21 -13.28 6.11
C TRP A 227 -2.75 -12.93 5.87
N ARG A 228 -2.23 -11.92 6.58
CA ARG A 228 -0.81 -11.57 6.50
C ARG A 228 0.10 -12.66 7.06
N ALA A 229 -0.36 -13.43 8.06
CA ALA A 229 0.38 -14.59 8.54
C ALA A 229 0.46 -15.70 7.47
N ILE A 230 -0.67 -16.03 6.84
CA ILE A 230 -0.71 -16.99 5.72
C ILE A 230 0.22 -16.54 4.58
N ALA A 231 0.16 -15.27 4.20
CA ALA A 231 1.01 -14.72 3.15
C ALA A 231 2.51 -14.79 3.47
N ARG A 232 2.91 -14.54 4.72
CA ARG A 232 4.31 -14.72 5.14
C ARG A 232 4.77 -16.17 5.05
N ILE A 233 3.92 -17.11 5.44
CA ILE A 233 4.20 -18.54 5.31
C ILE A 233 4.33 -18.91 3.82
N ASP A 234 3.46 -18.41 2.96
CA ASP A 234 3.54 -18.65 1.52
C ASP A 234 4.80 -18.02 0.90
N MET A 235 5.17 -16.80 1.27
CA MET A 235 6.42 -16.17 0.86
C MET A 235 7.63 -17.01 1.26
N HIS A 236 7.66 -17.49 2.50
CA HIS A 236 8.74 -18.34 3.02
C HIS A 236 8.82 -19.65 2.23
N ARG A 237 7.71 -20.39 2.11
CA ARG A 237 7.60 -21.63 1.34
C ARG A 237 8.11 -21.48 -0.11
N ARG A 238 7.85 -20.33 -0.75
CA ARG A 238 8.22 -20.06 -2.14
C ARG A 238 9.62 -19.46 -2.31
N GLY A 239 10.31 -19.11 -1.23
CA GLY A 239 11.53 -18.31 -1.31
C GLY A 239 11.29 -16.97 -2.01
N TYR A 240 10.12 -16.34 -1.77
CA TYR A 240 9.71 -15.14 -2.48
C TYR A 240 10.60 -13.95 -2.11
N PRO A 241 11.25 -13.26 -3.07
CA PRO A 241 12.37 -12.38 -2.75
C PRO A 241 11.98 -10.98 -2.24
N LEU A 242 10.73 -10.55 -2.47
CA LEU A 242 10.25 -9.22 -2.08
C LEU A 242 9.25 -9.31 -0.93
N HIS A 243 9.69 -9.09 0.30
CA HIS A 243 8.88 -9.25 1.51
C HIS A 243 7.98 -8.04 1.82
N VAL A 244 7.30 -7.49 0.81
CA VAL A 244 6.29 -6.44 0.93
C VAL A 244 4.91 -7.08 0.97
N MET A 245 4.15 -6.84 2.07
CA MET A 245 2.83 -7.47 2.23
C MET A 245 1.77 -6.91 1.26
N HIS A 246 1.80 -5.58 1.04
CA HIS A 246 0.82 -4.93 0.17
C HIS A 246 1.03 -5.36 -1.28
N GLU A 247 -0.05 -5.79 -1.95
CA GLU A 247 -0.03 -6.36 -3.30
C GLU A 247 0.69 -7.73 -3.43
N TYR A 248 0.98 -8.41 -2.32
CA TYR A 248 1.38 -9.79 -2.45
C TYR A 248 0.22 -10.63 -2.97
N ARG A 249 0.44 -11.36 -4.06
CA ARG A 249 -0.59 -12.14 -4.74
C ARG A 249 -0.37 -13.63 -4.58
N MET A 250 -1.48 -14.34 -4.36
CA MET A 250 -1.53 -15.79 -4.25
C MET A 250 -2.60 -16.34 -5.20
N THR A 251 -2.30 -17.45 -5.82
CA THR A 251 -3.30 -18.23 -6.56
C THR A 251 -4.02 -19.20 -5.63
N SER A 252 -5.16 -19.73 -6.08
CA SER A 252 -5.83 -20.82 -5.36
C SER A 252 -4.93 -22.05 -5.17
N GLN A 253 -3.96 -22.27 -6.08
CA GLN A 253 -2.97 -23.33 -5.97
C GLN A 253 -1.93 -23.03 -4.89
N ASP A 254 -1.45 -21.79 -4.81
CA ASP A 254 -0.50 -21.38 -3.76
C ASP A 254 -1.12 -21.58 -2.37
N ILE A 255 -2.39 -21.23 -2.20
CA ILE A 255 -3.10 -21.39 -0.93
C ILE A 255 -3.26 -22.87 -0.56
N ARG A 256 -3.52 -23.77 -1.53
CA ARG A 256 -3.53 -25.22 -1.27
C ARG A 256 -2.17 -25.72 -0.81
N LYS A 257 -1.11 -25.37 -1.53
CA LYS A 257 0.26 -25.76 -1.17
C LYS A 257 0.70 -25.19 0.17
N THR A 258 0.22 -24.01 0.52
CA THR A 258 0.49 -23.39 1.83
C THR A 258 -0.26 -24.09 2.95
N ASP A 259 -1.49 -24.56 2.72
CA ASP A 259 -2.24 -25.41 3.67
C ASP A 259 -1.55 -26.75 3.91
N GLU A 260 -1.07 -27.40 2.85
CA GLU A 260 -0.27 -28.63 2.90
C GLU A 260 1.01 -28.39 3.73
N TYR A 261 1.76 -27.35 3.40
CA TYR A 261 2.98 -26.95 4.09
C TYR A 261 2.76 -26.70 5.59
N ILE A 262 1.68 -25.98 5.96
CA ILE A 262 1.30 -25.73 7.37
C ILE A 262 0.94 -27.05 8.09
N SER A 263 0.38 -28.03 7.38
CA SER A 263 -0.02 -29.32 7.95
C SER A 263 1.16 -30.26 8.20
N GLU A 264 2.23 -30.11 7.45
CA GLU A 264 3.42 -30.96 7.49
C GLU A 264 4.58 -30.35 8.30
N TYR A 265 4.62 -29.04 8.44
CA TYR A 265 5.70 -28.31 9.10
C TYR A 265 5.40 -28.07 10.58
N ASP A 266 6.45 -28.09 11.40
CA ASP A 266 6.32 -27.71 12.82
C ASP A 266 6.05 -26.19 12.95
N LEU A 267 4.91 -25.83 13.53
CA LEU A 267 4.49 -24.44 13.67
C LEU A 267 5.40 -23.62 14.60
N ASP A 268 6.06 -24.26 15.59
CA ASP A 268 6.96 -23.55 16.50
C ASP A 268 8.29 -23.20 15.80
N SER A 269 8.79 -24.10 14.97
CA SER A 269 9.94 -23.84 14.09
C SER A 269 9.62 -22.72 13.10
N LEU A 270 8.48 -22.80 12.44
CA LEU A 270 8.02 -21.81 11.48
C LEU A 270 7.87 -20.41 12.10
N LYS A 271 7.38 -20.33 13.32
CA LYS A 271 7.26 -19.08 14.09
C LYS A 271 8.60 -18.36 14.27
N SER A 272 9.66 -19.12 14.61
CA SER A 272 11.00 -18.55 14.82
C SER A 272 11.63 -18.10 13.50
N GLU A 273 11.45 -18.86 12.41
CA GLU A 273 12.05 -18.58 11.12
C GLU A 273 11.45 -17.34 10.43
N ILE A 274 10.14 -17.13 10.54
CA ILE A 274 9.44 -16.06 9.82
C ILE A 274 8.91 -14.93 10.71
N ASN A 275 9.26 -14.94 12.00
CA ASN A 275 8.91 -13.89 12.96
C ASN A 275 7.40 -13.56 12.99
N ILE A 276 6.55 -14.58 13.13
CA ILE A 276 5.11 -14.43 13.36
C ILE A 276 4.81 -14.52 14.86
N PRO A 277 4.04 -13.59 15.45
CA PRO A 277 3.61 -13.69 16.84
C PRO A 277 2.85 -14.99 17.14
N SER A 278 3.13 -15.62 18.29
CA SER A 278 2.52 -16.90 18.71
C SER A 278 1.01 -16.89 18.60
N GLU A 279 0.36 -15.86 19.15
CA GLU A 279 -1.09 -15.74 19.17
C GLU A 279 -1.73 -15.70 17.77
N ARG A 280 -0.91 -15.54 16.72
CA ARG A 280 -1.39 -15.56 15.34
C ARG A 280 -1.13 -16.89 14.66
N ILE A 281 0.02 -17.51 14.91
CA ILE A 281 0.35 -18.76 14.22
C ILE A 281 -0.62 -19.87 14.63
N ASP A 282 -1.06 -19.90 15.88
CA ASP A 282 -2.04 -20.85 16.39
C ASP A 282 -3.42 -20.75 15.71
N LEU A 283 -3.75 -19.57 15.17
CA LEU A 283 -5.00 -19.32 14.46
C LEU A 283 -4.90 -19.52 12.94
N VAL A 284 -3.70 -19.72 12.40
CA VAL A 284 -3.49 -19.90 10.95
C VAL A 284 -4.23 -21.11 10.39
N PRO A 285 -4.26 -22.29 11.07
CA PRO A 285 -5.00 -23.45 10.56
C PRO A 285 -6.51 -23.19 10.40
N ILE A 286 -7.10 -22.39 11.28
CA ILE A 286 -8.52 -21.98 11.17
C ILE A 286 -8.67 -20.96 10.02
N ALA A 287 -7.81 -19.96 9.98
CA ALA A 287 -7.87 -18.91 8.96
C ALA A 287 -7.75 -19.47 7.53
N ILE A 288 -6.84 -20.43 7.30
CA ILE A 288 -6.66 -21.01 5.97
C ILE A 288 -7.88 -21.87 5.55
N GLN A 289 -8.60 -22.51 6.48
CA GLN A 289 -9.85 -23.20 6.18
C GLN A 289 -10.95 -22.23 5.75
N ILE A 290 -11.03 -21.05 6.40
CA ILE A 290 -11.94 -19.98 5.99
C ILE A 290 -11.59 -19.50 4.58
N LEU A 291 -10.31 -19.23 4.31
CA LEU A 291 -9.84 -18.76 3.00
C LEU A 291 -10.14 -19.76 1.88
N LYS A 292 -9.88 -21.05 2.11
CA LYS A 292 -10.26 -22.13 1.16
C LYS A 292 -11.76 -22.18 0.92
N GLY A 293 -12.56 -21.93 1.96
CA GLY A 293 -14.00 -21.84 1.86
C GLY A 293 -14.49 -20.65 1.04
N LEU A 294 -13.89 -19.47 1.21
CA LEU A 294 -14.15 -18.26 0.41
C LEU A 294 -13.82 -18.49 -1.07
N ILE A 295 -12.61 -19.00 -1.35
CA ILE A 295 -12.15 -19.28 -2.73
C ILE A 295 -13.10 -20.24 -3.45
N ARG A 296 -13.58 -21.29 -2.77
CA ARG A 296 -14.49 -22.27 -3.37
C ARG A 296 -15.82 -21.66 -3.78
N ARG A 297 -16.34 -20.69 -3.01
CA ARG A 297 -17.65 -20.08 -3.23
C ARG A 297 -17.59 -18.90 -4.19
N PHE A 298 -16.64 -18.01 -4.01
CA PHE A 298 -16.54 -16.80 -4.82
C PHE A 298 -15.69 -16.97 -6.08
N LYS A 299 -14.80 -17.99 -6.12
CA LYS A 299 -13.91 -18.29 -7.28
C LYS A 299 -13.18 -17.08 -7.82
N PRO A 300 -12.47 -16.30 -6.97
CA PRO A 300 -11.80 -15.10 -7.42
C PRO A 300 -10.70 -15.43 -8.43
N HIS A 301 -10.54 -14.58 -9.45
CA HIS A 301 -9.46 -14.69 -10.44
C HIS A 301 -8.10 -14.39 -9.81
N ASP A 302 -8.07 -13.50 -8.82
CA ASP A 302 -6.86 -13.00 -8.21
C ASP A 302 -7.09 -12.78 -6.70
N ILE A 303 -6.06 -13.03 -5.89
CA ILE A 303 -6.12 -12.89 -4.44
C ILE A 303 -4.93 -12.04 -4.01
N ALA A 304 -5.21 -10.89 -3.43
CA ALA A 304 -4.18 -9.91 -3.05
C ALA A 304 -4.25 -9.56 -1.56
N ILE A 305 -3.09 -9.45 -0.92
CA ILE A 305 -3.00 -8.98 0.47
C ILE A 305 -3.02 -7.46 0.51
N SER A 306 -3.91 -6.89 1.33
CA SER A 306 -3.89 -5.48 1.66
C SER A 306 -3.19 -5.22 2.99
N SER A 307 -2.22 -4.29 2.97
CA SER A 307 -1.70 -3.71 4.20
C SER A 307 -2.64 -2.64 4.77
N TYR A 308 -3.52 -2.12 3.94
CA TYR A 308 -4.50 -1.09 4.28
C TYR A 308 -5.82 -1.74 4.70
N GLY A 309 -6.47 -1.15 5.69
CA GLY A 309 -7.74 -1.59 6.26
C GLY A 309 -8.47 -0.44 6.92
N ILE A 310 -9.13 -0.69 8.06
CA ILE A 310 -9.99 0.27 8.74
C ILE A 310 -9.33 1.63 9.00
N ARG A 311 -8.05 1.66 9.38
CA ARG A 311 -7.33 2.91 9.72
C ARG A 311 -7.11 3.80 8.50
N GLU A 312 -6.70 3.20 7.41
CA GLU A 312 -6.53 3.87 6.12
C GLU A 312 -7.90 4.25 5.53
N GLY A 313 -8.93 3.45 5.81
CA GLY A 313 -10.31 3.75 5.47
C GLY A 313 -10.87 4.97 6.21
N MET A 314 -10.48 5.15 7.47
CA MET A 314 -10.84 6.36 8.22
C MET A 314 -10.26 7.64 7.60
N LEU A 315 -9.06 7.57 7.02
CA LEU A 315 -8.49 8.67 6.24
C LEU A 315 -9.24 8.87 4.92
N TYR A 316 -9.46 7.78 4.19
CA TYR A 316 -10.13 7.82 2.88
C TYR A 316 -11.55 8.38 3.00
N GLU A 317 -12.28 8.04 4.06
CA GLU A 317 -13.61 8.56 4.34
C GLU A 317 -13.63 10.09 4.44
N GLN A 318 -12.60 10.66 5.01
CA GLN A 318 -12.47 12.10 5.24
C GLN A 318 -11.77 12.86 4.08
N MET A 319 -11.46 12.17 2.96
CA MET A 319 -10.90 12.79 1.75
C MET A 319 -12.00 13.28 0.83
N PRO A 320 -11.94 14.51 0.30
CA PRO A 320 -12.84 14.97 -0.74
C PRO A 320 -12.61 14.21 -2.05
N GLN A 321 -13.64 14.09 -2.89
CA GLN A 321 -13.60 13.30 -4.13
C GLN A 321 -12.46 13.72 -5.05
N ILE A 322 -12.21 15.00 -5.20
CA ILE A 322 -11.08 15.53 -6.00
C ILE A 322 -9.71 15.00 -5.56
N MET A 323 -9.56 14.66 -4.29
CA MET A 323 -8.34 14.06 -3.76
C MET A 323 -8.33 12.54 -3.98
N ARG A 324 -9.48 11.86 -3.82
CA ARG A 324 -9.60 10.42 -4.06
C ARG A 324 -9.29 10.06 -5.52
N ASP A 325 -9.62 10.94 -6.47
CA ASP A 325 -9.41 10.76 -7.90
C ASP A 325 -7.94 10.90 -8.35
N ARG A 326 -7.06 11.42 -7.49
CA ARG A 326 -5.63 11.54 -7.81
C ARG A 326 -4.95 10.17 -7.75
N ASP A 327 -3.93 10.00 -8.58
CA ASP A 327 -3.08 8.81 -8.57
C ASP A 327 -2.18 8.78 -7.33
N PRO A 328 -2.30 7.77 -6.44
CA PRO A 328 -1.51 7.70 -5.21
C PRO A 328 -0.01 7.58 -5.46
N LEU A 329 0.42 6.90 -6.53
CA LEU A 329 1.84 6.79 -6.87
C LEU A 329 2.40 8.16 -7.26
N ILE A 330 1.72 8.85 -8.17
CA ILE A 330 2.19 10.14 -8.69
C ILE A 330 2.20 11.19 -7.58
N GLU A 331 1.20 11.22 -6.70
CA GLU A 331 1.19 12.14 -5.55
C GLU A 331 2.32 11.84 -4.56
N SER A 332 2.61 10.55 -4.27
CA SER A 332 3.76 10.16 -3.44
C SER A 332 5.09 10.58 -4.06
N CYS A 333 5.25 10.36 -5.39
CA CYS A 333 6.48 10.71 -6.08
C CYS A 333 6.69 12.23 -6.14
N HIS A 334 5.63 13.03 -6.36
CA HIS A 334 5.72 14.48 -6.28
C HIS A 334 6.07 14.98 -4.87
N PHE A 335 5.52 14.33 -3.83
CA PHE A 335 5.89 14.67 -2.46
C PHE A 335 7.37 14.39 -2.20
N ALA A 336 7.85 13.20 -2.58
CA ALA A 336 9.26 12.81 -2.42
C ALA A 336 10.19 13.75 -3.20
N GLU A 337 9.85 14.08 -4.45
CA GLU A 337 10.63 15.04 -5.25
C GLU A 337 10.78 16.38 -4.55
N ARG A 338 9.66 16.97 -4.08
CA ARG A 338 9.69 18.28 -3.41
C ARG A 338 10.51 18.29 -2.13
N LYS A 339 10.50 17.19 -1.37
CA LYS A 339 11.19 17.07 -0.08
C LYS A 339 12.66 16.71 -0.22
N ASP A 340 12.98 15.84 -1.16
CA ASP A 340 14.27 15.14 -1.18
C ASP A 340 15.13 15.43 -2.41
N ALA A 341 14.57 15.83 -3.56
CA ALA A 341 15.36 16.12 -4.74
C ALA A 341 16.20 17.41 -4.60
N ARG A 342 17.38 17.45 -5.26
CA ARG A 342 18.23 18.66 -5.33
C ARG A 342 17.54 19.81 -6.06
N LEU A 343 16.79 19.49 -7.12
CA LEU A 343 16.06 20.44 -7.97
C LEU A 343 14.59 20.02 -8.04
N PRO A 344 13.73 20.44 -7.10
CA PRO A 344 12.30 20.16 -7.15
C PRO A 344 11.65 20.70 -8.44
N GLY A 345 10.83 19.87 -9.08
CA GLY A 345 10.19 20.18 -10.37
C GLY A 345 10.98 19.72 -11.60
N PHE A 346 12.24 19.34 -11.44
CA PHE A 346 13.05 18.84 -12.55
C PHE A 346 12.54 17.48 -13.10
N GLY A 347 11.96 16.63 -12.29
CA GLY A 347 11.41 15.35 -12.71
C GLY A 347 10.37 15.46 -13.84
N MET A 348 9.54 16.50 -13.83
CA MET A 348 8.57 16.73 -14.91
C MET A 348 9.22 17.19 -16.20
N ARG A 349 10.30 17.97 -16.13
CA ARG A 349 11.11 18.35 -17.31
C ARG A 349 11.83 17.15 -17.89
N LEU A 350 12.44 16.34 -17.03
CA LEU A 350 13.07 15.07 -17.41
C LEU A 350 12.07 14.14 -18.10
N HIS A 351 10.84 14.03 -17.57
CA HIS A 351 9.77 13.27 -18.21
C HIS A 351 9.44 13.82 -19.62
N LYS A 352 9.30 15.14 -19.78
CA LYS A 352 9.07 15.78 -21.08
C LYS A 352 10.19 15.44 -22.06
N PHE A 353 11.46 15.54 -21.63
CA PHE A 353 12.63 15.26 -22.45
C PHE A 353 12.67 13.82 -22.97
N ILE A 354 12.41 12.82 -22.10
CA ILE A 354 12.49 11.41 -22.49
C ILE A 354 11.22 10.86 -23.13
N SER A 355 10.09 11.59 -23.05
CA SER A 355 8.77 11.15 -23.53
C SER A 355 8.73 10.67 -24.98
N PRO A 356 9.55 11.20 -25.93
CA PRO A 356 9.55 10.70 -27.31
C PRO A 356 9.88 9.20 -27.45
N ILE A 357 10.65 8.65 -26.51
CA ILE A 357 10.99 7.21 -26.50
C ILE A 357 9.77 6.36 -26.09
N PHE A 358 8.84 6.93 -25.32
CA PHE A 358 7.73 6.23 -24.66
C PHE A 358 6.36 6.64 -25.21
N LYS A 359 6.27 7.12 -26.46
CA LYS A 359 5.01 7.64 -27.06
C LYS A 359 3.88 6.61 -27.18
N ASN A 360 4.21 5.34 -27.40
CA ASN A 360 3.25 4.28 -27.74
C ASN A 360 3.18 3.21 -26.66
N ILE A 361 3.24 3.58 -25.40
CA ILE A 361 3.13 2.67 -24.26
C ILE A 361 1.72 2.77 -23.64
N VAL A 362 1.32 1.69 -22.96
CA VAL A 362 0.03 1.65 -22.25
C VAL A 362 0.01 2.64 -21.07
N PRO A 363 -1.16 3.16 -20.68
CA PRO A 363 -1.27 4.17 -19.60
C PRO A 363 -0.60 3.75 -18.29
N GLU A 364 -0.71 2.48 -17.92
CA GLU A 364 -0.09 1.92 -16.72
C GLU A 364 1.44 2.04 -16.76
N ARG A 365 2.05 1.83 -17.91
CA ARG A 365 3.48 1.99 -18.12
C ARG A 365 3.90 3.47 -18.18
N ALA A 366 3.13 4.33 -18.84
CA ALA A 366 3.37 5.77 -18.87
C ALA A 366 3.39 6.38 -17.46
N ARG A 367 2.51 5.89 -16.58
CA ARG A 367 2.49 6.22 -15.16
C ARG A 367 3.81 5.90 -14.46
N LEU A 368 4.40 4.71 -14.72
CA LEU A 368 5.68 4.31 -14.15
C LEU A 368 6.86 5.14 -14.70
N VAL A 369 6.85 5.47 -15.98
CA VAL A 369 7.86 6.37 -16.59
C VAL A 369 7.85 7.73 -15.90
N ARG A 370 6.66 8.30 -15.67
CA ARG A 370 6.50 9.57 -14.95
C ARG A 370 6.99 9.46 -13.50
N ALA A 371 6.62 8.39 -12.80
CA ALA A 371 7.05 8.13 -11.42
C ALA A 371 8.58 8.01 -11.31
N ALA A 372 9.24 7.30 -12.25
CA ALA A 372 10.69 7.18 -12.29
C ALA A 372 11.37 8.55 -12.44
N CYS A 373 10.85 9.40 -13.32
CA CYS A 373 11.38 10.74 -13.50
C CYS A 373 11.25 11.62 -12.25
N LEU A 374 10.13 11.52 -11.52
CA LEU A 374 9.95 12.24 -10.26
C LEU A 374 10.92 11.74 -9.16
N LEU A 375 11.18 10.44 -9.13
CA LEU A 375 12.06 9.82 -8.13
C LEU A 375 13.54 9.82 -8.50
N HIS A 376 13.91 10.32 -9.68
CA HIS A 376 15.27 10.19 -10.24
C HIS A 376 16.41 10.69 -9.34
N ASP A 377 16.12 11.58 -8.39
CA ASP A 377 17.13 12.26 -7.57
C ASP A 377 16.86 12.20 -6.05
N VAL A 378 15.82 11.47 -5.60
CA VAL A 378 15.44 11.44 -4.16
C VAL A 378 16.50 10.83 -3.23
N SER A 379 17.40 10.02 -3.76
CA SER A 379 18.49 9.39 -2.98
C SER A 379 19.86 10.04 -3.16
N TRP A 380 19.93 11.28 -3.61
CA TRP A 380 21.20 11.95 -3.89
C TRP A 380 22.12 12.12 -2.66
N ARG A 381 21.54 12.16 -1.44
CA ARG A 381 22.29 12.26 -0.18
C ARG A 381 23.01 10.96 0.18
N ALA A 382 22.66 9.82 -0.44
CA ALA A 382 23.41 8.60 -0.26
C ALA A 382 24.80 8.73 -0.86
N HIS A 383 25.78 8.01 -0.27
CA HIS A 383 27.13 7.96 -0.83
C HIS A 383 27.08 7.56 -2.32
N PRO A 384 27.86 8.17 -3.21
CA PRO A 384 27.81 7.92 -4.66
C PRO A 384 27.82 6.45 -5.04
N ASP A 385 28.61 5.62 -4.38
CA ASP A 385 28.74 4.18 -4.66
C ASP A 385 27.46 3.40 -4.35
N PHE A 386 26.63 3.89 -3.43
CA PHE A 386 25.40 3.22 -2.97
C PHE A 386 24.10 3.84 -3.52
N ARG A 387 24.17 4.97 -4.23
CA ARG A 387 22.96 5.66 -4.74
C ARG A 387 22.06 4.76 -5.57
N ALA A 388 22.64 3.95 -6.44
CA ALA A 388 21.90 3.05 -7.30
C ALA A 388 21.07 2.04 -6.50
N GLU A 389 21.69 1.40 -5.50
CA GLU A 389 21.02 0.43 -4.65
C GLU A 389 20.02 1.09 -3.71
N THR A 390 20.35 2.28 -3.16
CA THR A 390 19.43 3.04 -2.30
C THR A 390 18.17 3.44 -3.07
N CYS A 391 18.28 3.87 -4.33
CA CYS A 391 17.13 4.17 -5.18
C CYS A 391 16.29 2.91 -5.46
N PHE A 392 16.93 1.77 -5.72
CA PHE A 392 16.25 0.50 -5.92
C PHE A 392 15.48 0.09 -4.65
N ASP A 393 16.13 0.13 -3.50
CA ASP A 393 15.50 -0.19 -2.21
C ASP A 393 14.36 0.80 -1.90
N TYR A 394 14.53 2.08 -2.19
CA TYR A 394 13.47 3.08 -2.04
C TYR A 394 12.22 2.71 -2.85
N ALA A 395 12.34 2.47 -4.15
CA ALA A 395 11.21 2.14 -4.99
C ALA A 395 10.52 0.82 -4.60
N THR A 396 11.31 -0.19 -4.23
CA THR A 396 10.78 -1.52 -3.93
C THR A 396 10.16 -1.63 -2.54
N ARG A 397 10.62 -0.85 -1.53
CA ARG A 397 10.27 -1.04 -0.12
C ARG A 397 9.52 0.13 0.52
N SER A 398 9.54 1.34 -0.06
CA SER A 398 8.80 2.47 0.49
C SER A 398 7.29 2.30 0.37
N THR A 399 6.55 3.07 1.19
CA THR A 399 5.09 3.12 1.16
C THR A 399 4.61 3.91 -0.06
N LEU A 400 4.77 3.34 -1.25
CA LEU A 400 4.24 3.87 -2.50
C LEU A 400 2.92 3.15 -2.81
N GLY A 401 1.82 3.89 -2.88
CA GLY A 401 0.50 3.35 -3.17
C GLY A 401 0.32 2.98 -4.65
N GLY A 402 -0.58 2.03 -4.93
CA GLY A 402 -0.99 1.69 -6.29
C GLY A 402 0.10 1.04 -7.16
N LEU A 403 1.00 0.26 -6.60
CA LEU A 403 2.04 -0.49 -7.29
C LEU A 403 1.94 -1.99 -6.99
N SER A 404 1.93 -2.81 -8.02
CA SER A 404 2.20 -4.24 -7.91
C SER A 404 3.69 -4.51 -7.60
N HIS A 405 4.03 -5.74 -7.22
CA HIS A 405 5.42 -6.11 -6.94
C HIS A 405 6.32 -5.98 -8.17
N SER A 406 5.84 -6.39 -9.35
CA SER A 406 6.59 -6.23 -10.60
C SER A 406 6.82 -4.76 -10.95
N GLU A 407 5.80 -3.90 -10.78
CA GLU A 407 5.93 -2.45 -11.02
C GLU A 407 6.91 -1.79 -10.04
N ARG A 408 6.95 -2.21 -8.77
CA ARG A 408 7.96 -1.75 -7.81
C ARG A 408 9.37 -2.10 -8.26
N VAL A 409 9.56 -3.34 -8.73
CA VAL A 409 10.87 -3.81 -9.19
C VAL A 409 11.27 -3.13 -10.50
N PHE A 410 10.33 -2.92 -11.42
CA PHE A 410 10.55 -2.15 -12.66
C PHE A 410 11.04 -0.73 -12.34
N LEU A 411 10.32 -0.03 -11.45
CA LEU A 411 10.68 1.31 -11.01
C LEU A 411 12.06 1.34 -10.33
N GLY A 412 12.33 0.37 -9.45
CA GLY A 412 13.62 0.21 -8.80
C GLY A 412 14.76 -0.02 -9.80
N LEU A 413 14.55 -0.89 -10.78
CA LEU A 413 15.54 -1.20 -11.80
C LEU A 413 15.81 0.00 -12.72
N ALA A 414 14.78 0.76 -13.10
CA ALA A 414 14.96 1.99 -13.86
C ALA A 414 15.78 3.04 -13.08
N LEU A 415 15.51 3.20 -11.79
CA LEU A 415 16.27 4.10 -10.92
C LEU A 415 17.71 3.61 -10.68
N LEU A 416 17.93 2.30 -10.62
CA LEU A 416 19.29 1.73 -10.57
C LEU A 416 20.09 2.13 -11.81
N HIS A 417 19.51 1.96 -13.01
CA HIS A 417 20.16 2.31 -14.29
C HIS A 417 20.34 3.83 -14.48
N ARG A 418 19.60 4.66 -13.74
CA ARG A 418 19.84 6.11 -13.68
C ARG A 418 21.23 6.43 -13.12
N TYR A 419 21.78 5.58 -12.24
CA TYR A 419 23.09 5.78 -11.62
C TYR A 419 24.17 4.82 -12.12
N ARG A 420 23.82 3.60 -12.54
CA ARG A 420 24.76 2.59 -13.05
C ARG A 420 24.47 2.22 -14.50
N ASN A 421 25.53 2.12 -15.33
CA ASN A 421 25.39 1.73 -16.73
C ASN A 421 25.15 0.23 -16.88
N LYS A 422 25.85 -0.58 -16.10
CA LYS A 422 25.73 -2.03 -16.07
C LYS A 422 25.20 -2.49 -14.71
N ARG A 423 24.50 -3.61 -14.75
CA ARG A 423 24.03 -4.31 -13.57
C ARG A 423 25.10 -5.33 -13.17
N ASP A 424 25.61 -5.23 -11.94
CA ASP A 424 26.45 -6.27 -11.38
C ASP A 424 25.54 -7.42 -10.91
N ALA A 425 25.99 -8.68 -11.04
CA ALA A 425 25.35 -9.82 -10.42
C ALA A 425 25.35 -9.59 -8.88
N SER A 426 24.28 -9.07 -8.36
CA SER A 426 24.21 -8.49 -7.02
C SER A 426 23.14 -9.21 -6.20
N ARG A 427 23.12 -8.89 -4.90
CA ARG A 427 22.03 -9.24 -3.97
C ARG A 427 20.61 -8.88 -4.47
N LEU A 428 20.51 -8.07 -5.52
CA LEU A 428 19.23 -7.60 -6.10
C LEU A 428 18.68 -8.57 -7.16
N GLU A 429 19.48 -9.49 -7.71
CA GLU A 429 19.05 -10.42 -8.75
C GLU A 429 17.81 -11.26 -8.39
N PRO A 430 17.69 -11.80 -7.17
CA PRO A 430 16.47 -12.51 -6.79
C PRO A 430 15.22 -11.63 -6.90
N ILE A 431 15.30 -10.34 -6.53
CA ILE A 431 14.18 -9.40 -6.64
C ILE A 431 13.91 -9.05 -8.11
N ILE A 432 14.95 -8.80 -8.88
CA ILE A 432 14.87 -8.49 -10.32
C ILE A 432 14.31 -9.67 -11.13
N SER A 433 14.42 -10.90 -10.64
CA SER A 433 13.81 -12.07 -11.28
C SER A 433 12.28 -12.03 -11.36
N LEU A 434 11.63 -11.15 -10.59
CA LEU A 434 10.18 -10.89 -10.68
C LEU A 434 9.77 -10.17 -11.98
N LEU A 435 10.73 -9.68 -12.76
CA LEU A 435 10.50 -9.01 -14.03
C LEU A 435 10.70 -9.95 -15.22
N THR A 436 9.91 -9.74 -16.26
CA THR A 436 10.14 -10.35 -17.57
C THR A 436 11.41 -9.78 -18.24
N SER A 437 11.90 -10.44 -19.27
CA SER A 437 13.06 -9.95 -20.05
C SER A 437 12.77 -8.59 -20.69
N ASP A 438 11.55 -8.38 -21.17
CA ASP A 438 11.12 -7.13 -21.80
C ASP A 438 11.03 -5.99 -20.77
N ASP A 439 10.47 -6.26 -19.57
CA ASP A 439 10.45 -5.29 -18.48
C ASP A 439 11.86 -4.85 -18.07
N LYS A 440 12.79 -5.80 -17.98
CA LYS A 440 14.20 -5.52 -17.65
C LYS A 440 14.85 -4.60 -18.68
N LYS A 441 14.62 -4.88 -19.97
CA LYS A 441 15.14 -4.07 -21.07
C LYS A 441 14.53 -2.67 -21.09
N GLU A 442 13.23 -2.57 -20.89
CA GLU A 442 12.53 -1.28 -20.87
C GLU A 442 12.96 -0.43 -19.66
N ALA A 443 13.14 -1.04 -18.48
CA ALA A 443 13.66 -0.35 -17.30
C ALA A 443 15.10 0.14 -17.51
N GLU A 444 15.94 -0.62 -18.20
CA GLU A 444 17.29 -0.18 -18.59
C GLU A 444 17.24 1.03 -19.52
N VAL A 445 16.40 1.01 -20.54
CA VAL A 445 16.21 2.13 -21.48
C VAL A 445 15.74 3.37 -20.71
N LEU A 446 14.74 3.23 -19.83
CA LEU A 446 14.22 4.32 -19.01
C LEU A 446 15.32 4.92 -18.11
N GLY A 447 16.07 4.08 -17.42
CA GLY A 447 17.17 4.52 -16.55
C GLY A 447 18.26 5.26 -17.31
N LYS A 448 18.68 4.75 -18.47
CA LYS A 448 19.69 5.38 -19.34
C LYS A 448 19.19 6.70 -19.94
N ALA A 449 17.91 6.78 -20.31
CA ALA A 449 17.30 8.03 -20.80
C ALA A 449 17.30 9.10 -19.70
N MET A 450 16.91 8.74 -18.47
CA MET A 450 17.00 9.66 -17.32
C MET A 450 18.45 10.06 -17.01
N ARG A 451 19.40 9.13 -17.18
CA ARG A 451 20.82 9.39 -16.94
C ARG A 451 21.39 10.41 -17.93
N LEU A 452 21.00 10.32 -19.19
CA LEU A 452 21.36 11.32 -20.21
C LEU A 452 20.69 12.67 -19.91
N GLY A 453 19.37 12.70 -19.74
CA GLY A 453 18.64 13.95 -19.52
C GLY A 453 19.13 14.74 -18.31
N ALA A 454 19.54 14.04 -17.23
CA ALA A 454 20.08 14.70 -16.05
C ALA A 454 21.47 15.31 -16.25
N MET A 455 22.15 15.07 -17.38
CA MET A 455 23.44 15.69 -17.71
C MET A 455 23.27 16.97 -18.52
N LEU A 456 22.21 17.03 -19.32
CA LEU A 456 22.04 18.08 -20.31
C LEU A 456 21.35 19.33 -19.74
N TRP A 457 20.91 19.31 -18.48
CA TRP A 457 20.14 20.41 -17.90
C TRP A 457 20.81 21.00 -16.66
N ALA A 458 21.80 21.83 -16.92
CA ALA A 458 22.43 22.65 -15.89
C ALA A 458 21.53 23.83 -15.48
N ASN A 459 20.74 24.36 -16.40
CA ASN A 459 19.77 25.44 -16.13
C ASN A 459 18.33 24.89 -16.18
N PRO A 460 17.56 25.00 -15.09
CA PRO A 460 16.21 24.44 -15.04
C PRO A 460 15.18 25.19 -15.90
N ASP A 461 15.46 26.38 -16.41
CA ASP A 461 14.47 27.21 -17.08
C ASP A 461 14.47 27.13 -18.63
N ASP A 462 15.54 26.59 -19.25
CA ASP A 462 15.72 26.56 -20.69
C ASP A 462 15.58 25.17 -21.32
N GLU A 463 14.87 25.08 -22.46
CA GLU A 463 14.77 23.88 -23.30
C GLU A 463 16.03 23.75 -24.18
N THR A 464 17.16 23.46 -23.56
CA THR A 464 18.47 23.43 -24.23
C THR A 464 18.71 22.18 -25.08
N ALA A 465 17.90 21.12 -24.87
CA ALA A 465 18.05 19.84 -25.54
C ALA A 465 16.71 19.21 -25.90
N LYS A 466 16.63 18.60 -27.08
CA LYS A 466 15.47 17.86 -27.54
C LYS A 466 15.87 16.47 -27.99
N LEU A 467 15.16 15.44 -27.49
CA LEU A 467 15.34 14.05 -27.86
C LEU A 467 14.21 13.63 -28.80
N ASP A 468 14.55 12.97 -29.94
CA ASP A 468 13.60 12.41 -30.86
C ASP A 468 13.93 10.92 -31.12
N TRP A 469 12.89 10.09 -31.17
CA TRP A 469 13.00 8.65 -31.41
C TRP A 469 12.19 8.22 -32.63
N ALA A 470 12.90 7.82 -33.69
CA ALA A 470 12.31 7.27 -34.90
C ALA A 470 12.41 5.72 -34.91
N ALA A 471 11.45 5.05 -34.27
CA ALA A 471 11.47 3.61 -34.04
C ALA A 471 11.60 2.78 -35.34
N LYS A 472 10.89 3.19 -36.42
CA LYS A 472 10.96 2.52 -37.74
C LYS A 472 12.35 2.60 -38.37
N LYS A 473 13.06 3.70 -38.15
CA LYS A 473 14.42 3.94 -38.66
C LYS A 473 15.50 3.46 -37.71
N LYS A 474 15.12 3.02 -36.51
CA LYS A 474 16.03 2.70 -35.41
C LYS A 474 17.07 3.82 -35.19
N MET A 475 16.60 5.07 -35.14
CA MET A 475 17.45 6.24 -35.02
C MET A 475 17.01 7.08 -33.80
N LEU A 476 17.95 7.33 -32.90
CA LEU A 476 17.80 8.23 -31.77
C LEU A 476 18.53 9.55 -32.12
N SER A 477 17.80 10.65 -32.17
CA SER A 477 18.35 11.95 -32.46
C SER A 477 18.32 12.86 -31.22
N LEU A 478 19.45 13.53 -30.98
CA LEU A 478 19.59 14.56 -29.94
C LEU A 478 19.89 15.89 -30.65
N THR A 479 19.01 16.87 -30.45
CA THR A 479 19.19 18.24 -30.96
C THR A 479 19.52 19.14 -29.77
N LEU A 480 20.62 19.90 -29.87
CA LEU A 480 21.05 20.88 -28.90
C LEU A 480 20.95 22.29 -29.48
N THR A 481 20.69 23.28 -28.62
CA THR A 481 20.94 24.68 -28.98
C THR A 481 22.44 24.97 -28.96
N ALA A 482 22.91 26.00 -29.67
CA ALA A 482 24.31 26.40 -29.64
C ALA A 482 24.83 26.71 -28.21
N GLU A 483 23.95 27.28 -27.38
CA GLU A 483 24.26 27.58 -25.98
C GLU A 483 24.41 26.30 -25.12
N ALA A 484 23.80 25.21 -25.52
CA ALA A 484 23.85 23.92 -24.82
C ALA A 484 25.01 23.01 -25.31
N GLU A 485 25.66 23.33 -26.41
CA GLU A 485 26.79 22.56 -26.94
C GLU A 485 27.84 22.26 -25.87
N PRO A 486 28.26 23.20 -25.00
CA PRO A 486 29.25 22.94 -23.95
C PRO A 486 28.80 21.89 -22.89
N LEU A 487 27.50 21.59 -22.79
CA LEU A 487 26.98 20.55 -21.91
C LEU A 487 27.20 19.14 -22.49
N PHE A 488 27.48 19.01 -23.77
CA PHE A 488 27.67 17.76 -24.48
C PHE A 488 29.17 17.42 -24.61
N GLY A 489 29.81 17.18 -23.46
CA GLY A 489 31.16 16.65 -23.42
C GLY A 489 31.18 15.12 -23.48
N GLU A 490 32.38 14.54 -23.42
CA GLU A 490 32.66 13.11 -23.54
C GLU A 490 31.73 12.22 -22.73
N VAL A 491 31.46 12.58 -21.48
CA VAL A 491 30.57 11.79 -20.61
C VAL A 491 29.11 11.82 -21.07
N ALA A 492 28.62 12.95 -21.58
CA ALA A 492 27.26 13.04 -22.11
C ALA A 492 27.12 12.25 -23.42
N GLU A 493 28.14 12.29 -24.26
CA GLU A 493 28.24 11.52 -25.50
C GLU A 493 28.22 10.01 -25.22
N GLU A 494 29.04 9.54 -24.30
CA GLU A 494 29.00 8.11 -23.87
C GLU A 494 27.61 7.68 -23.41
N ARG A 495 26.90 8.52 -22.66
CA ARG A 495 25.55 8.22 -22.20
C ARG A 495 24.53 8.20 -23.33
N PHE A 496 24.67 9.10 -24.30
CA PHE A 496 23.83 9.12 -25.49
C PHE A 496 24.01 7.85 -26.31
N HIS A 497 25.27 7.44 -26.58
CA HIS A 497 25.57 6.20 -27.27
C HIS A 497 25.10 4.95 -26.47
N SER A 498 25.25 4.96 -25.14
CA SER A 498 24.75 3.88 -24.28
C SER A 498 23.22 3.73 -24.35
N LEU A 499 22.48 4.84 -24.42
CA LEU A 499 21.03 4.83 -24.61
C LEU A 499 20.65 4.31 -26.00
N ALA A 500 21.30 4.81 -27.06
CA ALA A 500 21.07 4.34 -28.43
C ALA A 500 21.32 2.84 -28.56
N LYS A 501 22.41 2.33 -27.97
CA LYS A 501 22.72 0.89 -27.92
C LYS A 501 21.62 0.09 -27.20
N ALA A 502 21.09 0.58 -26.07
CA ALA A 502 20.00 -0.09 -25.34
C ALA A 502 18.70 -0.17 -26.17
N LEU A 503 18.45 0.84 -27.01
CA LEU A 503 17.35 0.88 -27.97
C LEU A 503 17.60 0.01 -29.23
N GLY A 504 18.83 -0.47 -29.43
CA GLY A 504 19.24 -1.12 -30.69
C GLY A 504 19.19 -0.15 -31.88
N ALA A 505 19.64 1.08 -31.66
CA ALA A 505 19.54 2.21 -32.57
C ALA A 505 20.89 2.84 -32.91
N SER A 506 20.95 3.56 -34.03
CA SER A 506 22.00 4.52 -34.35
C SER A 506 21.76 5.84 -33.60
N ALA A 507 22.82 6.53 -33.24
CA ALA A 507 22.80 7.84 -32.60
C ALA A 507 23.05 8.94 -33.63
N ASN A 508 22.27 10.04 -33.59
CA ASN A 508 22.46 11.22 -34.42
C ASN A 508 22.44 12.46 -33.53
N LEU A 509 23.51 13.27 -33.58
CA LEU A 509 23.61 14.54 -32.89
C LEU A 509 23.45 15.68 -33.91
N ASP A 510 22.61 16.66 -33.57
CA ASP A 510 22.40 17.88 -34.34
C ASP A 510 22.53 19.10 -33.43
N ILE A 511 23.40 20.06 -33.81
CA ILE A 511 23.59 21.30 -33.10
C ILE A 511 22.99 22.42 -33.94
N LYS A 512 21.90 23.01 -33.45
CA LYS A 512 21.28 24.16 -34.12
C LYS A 512 22.17 25.39 -33.93
N LEU A 513 22.85 25.78 -34.98
CA LEU A 513 23.41 27.11 -35.10
C LEU A 513 22.21 28.06 -35.22
N THR A 514 22.04 28.98 -34.26
CA THR A 514 20.99 30.04 -34.28
C THR A 514 21.00 30.83 -35.54
#